data_6395f4aeee60a7c433ceed3b3430cb5e
#
_entry.id   6395f4aeee60a7c433ceed3b3430cb5e
#
_cell.length_a   1.000
_cell.length_b   1.000
_cell.length_c   1.000
_cell.angle_alpha   90.00
_cell.angle_beta   90.00
_cell.angle_gamma   90.00
#
_symmetry.space_group_name_H-M   'P 1'
#
loop_
_entity.id
_entity.type
_entity.pdbx_description
1 polymer ?
#
loop_
_entity_poly.entity_id
_entity_poly.type
_entity_poly.pdbx_seq_one_letter_code
_entity_poly.pdbx_strand_id
1 'polypeptide(L)'
;YAGEGCVPQESGDSGGMGKALPRNRGSAQEESRGCLSVSVAGTGPSLRSGKGHAVFPKVPDAALPFSPNPKRLIMKRIAALIMGFVLMTVLVAPASAKELVVAHDTNFMPFEFKGPDGKFTGFDIELWETIAKKLGLSYKFQPMDFNGIIPGLQTGNVDVGIAGMTITPERAKVVQFSNGYYTSGLKILVRDDEKGISKVEDLAGKVVAVKTGTSSVPFMKDFGKAKELKQFPNNDGMFFELLSKGVDAVVFDMPVVTAFANSAGKGKAKVVGPLYEGQKYGIGFAQGNEELVKKVNGVLDQMRKDGSYAKLYEKWFGFAPKESDM
;
A
#
# COMPACT_ATOMS: atom_id res chain seq x y z
N TYR A 1 31.40 44.99 25.61
CA TYR A 1 32.78 44.46 25.62
C TYR A 1 33.06 43.95 24.23
N ALA A 2 34.04 44.58 23.60
CA ALA A 2 34.58 44.25 22.30
C ALA A 2 35.44 42.99 22.36
N GLY A 3 35.56 42.35 21.23
CA GLY A 3 36.47 41.24 21.00
C GLY A 3 36.45 40.90 19.52
N GLU A 4 37.33 41.58 18.84
CA GLU A 4 37.72 41.45 17.42
C GLU A 4 38.35 40.07 17.14
N GLY A 5 38.25 39.67 15.86
CA GLY A 5 39.39 39.25 15.06
C GLY A 5 39.36 37.82 14.57
N CYS A 6 39.17 37.56 13.34
CA CYS A 6 40.13 37.25 12.30
C CYS A 6 39.48 36.59 11.09
N VAL A 7 39.59 37.26 9.98
CA VAL A 7 39.50 36.69 8.61
C VAL A 7 40.91 36.21 8.26
N PRO A 8 41.11 35.20 7.46
CA PRO A 8 42.08 35.24 6.40
C PRO A 8 41.47 35.10 5.02
N GLN A 9 41.99 35.92 4.17
CA GLN A 9 41.78 36.11 2.74
C GLN A 9 42.68 35.13 1.94
N GLU A 10 42.19 34.78 0.76
CA GLU A 10 42.85 34.57 -0.55
C GLU A 10 44.01 33.57 -0.73
N SER A 11 43.79 32.72 -1.74
CA SER A 11 44.51 32.72 -3.04
C SER A 11 43.93 31.56 -3.85
N GLY A 12 43.39 31.71 -5.07
CA GLY A 12 44.02 32.17 -6.30
C GLY A 12 44.78 31.03 -6.96
N ASP A 13 44.21 30.33 -7.92
CA ASP A 13 44.70 30.36 -9.26
C ASP A 13 44.05 29.28 -10.18
N SER A 14 43.92 29.68 -11.36
CA SER A 14 43.60 29.16 -12.70
C SER A 14 44.01 27.72 -13.05
N GLY A 15 43.21 27.13 -13.91
CA GLY A 15 43.79 26.43 -15.04
C GLY A 15 43.34 25.02 -15.34
N GLY A 16 42.67 24.86 -16.46
CA GLY A 16 43.03 23.78 -17.34
C GLY A 16 42.01 22.67 -17.63
N MET A 17 41.33 22.85 -18.73
CA MET A 17 41.10 21.86 -19.83
C MET A 17 40.93 20.39 -19.51
N GLY A 18 39.77 19.88 -19.84
CA GLY A 18 39.54 18.85 -20.83
C GLY A 18 40.05 17.46 -20.54
N LYS A 19 39.12 16.56 -20.48
CA LYS A 19 39.18 15.37 -21.38
C LYS A 19 37.92 14.51 -21.25
N ALA A 20 37.51 14.08 -22.40
CA ALA A 20 36.35 13.25 -22.72
C ALA A 20 36.44 11.82 -22.13
N LEU A 21 35.28 11.22 -22.07
CA LEU A 21 34.86 9.81 -21.95
C LEU A 21 35.94 8.73 -22.27
N PRO A 22 35.69 7.51 -21.73
CA PRO A 22 35.40 6.47 -22.70
C PRO A 22 34.09 5.70 -22.44
N ARG A 23 33.38 5.50 -23.54
CA ARG A 23 32.44 4.39 -23.73
C ARG A 23 33.18 3.07 -23.60
N ASN A 24 32.64 2.16 -22.84
CA ASN A 24 33.05 0.75 -22.99
C ASN A 24 31.81 -0.06 -23.45
N ARG A 25 31.92 -0.52 -24.68
CA ARG A 25 31.19 -1.62 -25.32
C ARG A 25 31.99 -2.90 -25.08
N GLY A 26 31.31 -3.98 -24.89
CA GLY A 26 31.81 -5.33 -24.94
C GLY A 26 31.19 -6.15 -23.84
N SER A 27 30.70 -7.26 -24.04
CA SER A 27 30.42 -8.21 -25.12
C SER A 27 29.72 -9.38 -24.46
N ALA A 28 28.75 -9.92 -25.14
CA ALA A 28 28.09 -11.18 -24.78
C ALA A 28 29.11 -12.31 -24.68
N GLN A 29 28.94 -13.19 -23.73
CA GLN A 29 29.37 -14.57 -23.82
C GLN A 29 28.31 -15.48 -23.23
N GLU A 30 27.85 -16.30 -24.12
CA GLU A 30 27.06 -17.50 -24.06
C GLU A 30 27.98 -18.65 -23.55
N GLU A 31 27.48 -19.39 -22.56
CA GLU A 31 27.91 -20.78 -22.29
C GLU A 31 26.70 -21.43 -21.60
N SER A 32 25.93 -22.21 -22.29
CA SER A 32 25.93 -23.57 -22.77
C SER A 32 26.09 -24.65 -21.70
N ARG A 33 24.96 -25.33 -21.49
CA ARG A 33 24.78 -26.80 -21.39
C ARG A 33 25.35 -27.53 -20.18
N GLY A 34 24.43 -28.20 -19.48
CA GLY A 34 24.70 -29.32 -18.61
C GLY A 34 23.46 -30.19 -18.45
N CYS A 35 23.06 -30.90 -19.49
CA CYS A 35 22.14 -32.01 -19.45
C CYS A 35 22.88 -33.24 -18.88
N LEU A 36 22.42 -33.76 -17.73
CA LEU A 36 22.81 -35.10 -17.27
C LEU A 36 21.70 -36.09 -17.65
N SER A 37 21.98 -36.85 -18.71
CA SER A 37 21.25 -38.05 -19.09
C SER A 37 21.79 -39.23 -18.27
N VAL A 38 20.91 -39.89 -17.53
CA VAL A 38 21.20 -41.21 -16.89
C VAL A 38 20.78 -42.28 -17.86
N SER A 39 21.77 -43.01 -18.36
CA SER A 39 21.65 -44.19 -19.22
C SER A 39 21.50 -45.41 -18.38
N VAL A 40 20.42 -46.17 -18.56
CA VAL A 40 20.22 -47.50 -17.97
C VAL A 40 20.74 -48.49 -18.99
N ALA A 41 21.85 -49.15 -18.66
CA ALA A 41 22.35 -50.30 -19.37
C ALA A 41 21.76 -51.57 -18.85
N GLY A 42 21.05 -52.29 -19.71
CA GLY A 42 20.61 -53.65 -19.45
C GLY A 42 21.69 -54.64 -19.84
N THR A 43 21.91 -55.61 -19.01
CA THR A 43 22.58 -56.85 -19.39
C THR A 43 21.87 -58.04 -18.74
N GLY A 44 21.21 -58.84 -19.56
CA GLY A 44 20.75 -60.15 -19.17
C GLY A 44 21.86 -61.21 -19.31
N PRO A 45 21.78 -62.28 -18.63
CA PRO A 45 22.46 -63.51 -19.05
C PRO A 45 21.51 -64.71 -19.29
N SER A 46 21.69 -65.21 -20.44
CA SER A 46 21.83 -66.59 -20.94
C SER A 46 21.35 -67.76 -20.11
N LEU A 47 20.48 -68.51 -20.76
CA LEU A 47 20.02 -69.84 -20.44
C LEU A 47 21.18 -70.86 -20.46
N ARG A 48 21.27 -71.72 -19.43
CA ARG A 48 21.89 -73.03 -19.51
C ARG A 48 20.99 -74.10 -18.95
N SER A 49 20.71 -75.07 -19.85
CA SER A 49 20.03 -76.31 -19.65
C SER A 49 20.84 -77.23 -18.73
N GLY A 50 20.17 -77.85 -17.73
CA GLY A 50 20.72 -78.92 -16.90
C GLY A 50 19.59 -79.83 -16.48
N LYS A 51 19.60 -81.10 -17.08
CA LYS A 51 18.73 -82.22 -16.69
C LYS A 51 19.11 -82.68 -15.30
N GLY A 52 18.15 -82.88 -14.40
CA GLY A 52 18.37 -83.50 -13.11
C GLY A 52 17.10 -84.03 -12.51
N HIS A 53 17.09 -85.25 -12.21
CA HIS A 53 16.09 -86.22 -11.77
C HIS A 53 15.09 -85.72 -10.70
N ALA A 54 13.84 -86.09 -10.90
CA ALA A 54 12.76 -86.01 -9.93
C ALA A 54 12.96 -86.92 -8.73
N VAL A 55 13.01 -86.33 -7.55
CA VAL A 55 12.80 -87.01 -6.28
C VAL A 55 11.62 -86.35 -5.58
N PHE A 56 10.52 -87.08 -5.41
CA PHE A 56 9.35 -86.61 -4.68
C PHE A 56 9.59 -86.71 -3.18
N PRO A 57 9.54 -85.66 -2.41
CA PRO A 57 9.40 -85.78 -0.97
C PRO A 57 7.92 -85.77 -0.56
N LYS A 58 7.67 -86.61 0.40
CA LYS A 58 6.44 -86.90 1.17
C LYS A 58 5.72 -85.62 1.61
N VAL A 59 4.42 -85.61 1.38
CA VAL A 59 3.49 -84.55 1.86
C VAL A 59 3.33 -84.71 3.39
N PRO A 60 3.57 -83.72 4.21
CA PRO A 60 3.17 -83.65 5.59
C PRO A 60 1.71 -83.15 5.71
N ASP A 61 1.04 -83.71 6.71
CA ASP A 61 -0.37 -83.54 7.05
C ASP A 61 -0.87 -82.11 7.04
N ALA A 62 -2.06 -81.93 6.51
CA ALA A 62 -2.81 -80.70 6.47
C ALA A 62 -3.09 -80.18 7.89
N ALA A 63 -2.42 -79.05 8.22
CA ALA A 63 -2.84 -78.21 9.36
C ALA A 63 -4.16 -77.52 9.02
N LEU A 64 -5.18 -77.75 9.82
CA LEU A 64 -6.50 -77.11 9.73
C LEU A 64 -6.39 -75.62 9.73
N PRO A 65 -7.19 -74.87 8.92
CA PRO A 65 -7.12 -73.39 8.87
C PRO A 65 -7.57 -72.82 10.21
N PHE A 66 -6.66 -72.02 10.78
CA PHE A 66 -6.90 -71.23 11.99
C PHE A 66 -8.02 -70.26 11.71
N SER A 67 -9.24 -70.50 12.24
CA SER A 67 -10.38 -69.55 12.11
C SER A 67 -10.08 -68.24 12.88
N PRO A 68 -10.02 -67.11 12.23
CA PRO A 68 -9.76 -65.88 12.93
C PRO A 68 -10.94 -65.50 13.82
N ASN A 69 -10.67 -65.34 15.12
CA ASN A 69 -11.66 -64.99 16.12
C ASN A 69 -12.41 -63.68 15.70
N PRO A 70 -13.74 -63.74 15.45
CA PRO A 70 -14.50 -62.64 14.92
C PRO A 70 -14.46 -61.36 15.80
N LYS A 71 -14.26 -61.52 17.11
CA LYS A 71 -14.11 -60.42 18.06
C LYS A 71 -12.81 -59.62 17.81
N ARG A 72 -11.72 -60.26 17.40
CA ARG A 72 -10.45 -59.55 17.04
C ARG A 72 -10.56 -58.79 15.72
N LEU A 73 -11.36 -59.27 14.78
CA LEU A 73 -11.56 -58.59 13.49
C LEU A 73 -12.41 -57.30 13.65
N ILE A 74 -13.44 -57.39 14.51
CA ILE A 74 -14.31 -56.25 14.84
C ILE A 74 -13.51 -55.17 15.58
N MET A 75 -12.71 -55.55 16.59
CA MET A 75 -11.86 -54.58 17.31
C MET A 75 -10.84 -53.86 16.39
N LYS A 76 -10.22 -54.59 15.45
CA LYS A 76 -9.29 -53.98 14.48
C LYS A 76 -10.00 -53.01 13.54
N ARG A 77 -11.23 -53.31 13.12
CA ARG A 77 -12.05 -52.40 12.28
C ARG A 77 -12.50 -51.15 13.03
N ILE A 78 -12.89 -51.29 14.29
CA ILE A 78 -13.24 -50.16 15.17
C ILE A 78 -12.00 -49.28 15.45
N ALA A 79 -10.85 -49.89 15.76
CA ALA A 79 -9.60 -49.16 15.95
C ALA A 79 -9.14 -48.41 14.69
N ALA A 80 -9.31 -49.00 13.50
CA ALA A 80 -9.01 -48.35 12.22
C ALA A 80 -9.96 -47.19 11.91
N LEU A 81 -11.25 -47.29 12.25
CA LEU A 81 -12.24 -46.22 12.10
C LEU A 81 -11.98 -45.04 13.07
N ILE A 82 -11.63 -45.35 14.32
CA ILE A 82 -11.27 -44.30 15.31
C ILE A 82 -9.97 -43.62 14.90
N MET A 83 -8.96 -44.37 14.43
CA MET A 83 -7.70 -43.79 13.95
C MET A 83 -7.89 -42.98 12.69
N GLY A 84 -8.79 -43.38 11.76
CA GLY A 84 -9.18 -42.58 10.58
C GLY A 84 -9.91 -41.31 10.95
N PHE A 85 -10.79 -41.34 11.97
CA PHE A 85 -11.51 -40.17 12.44
C PHE A 85 -10.59 -39.16 13.16
N VAL A 86 -9.64 -39.65 13.97
CA VAL A 86 -8.62 -38.80 14.63
C VAL A 86 -7.66 -38.18 13.60
N LEU A 87 -7.31 -38.90 12.53
CA LEU A 87 -6.44 -38.36 11.48
C LEU A 87 -7.15 -37.30 10.63
N MET A 88 -8.48 -37.35 10.50
CA MET A 88 -9.27 -36.38 9.75
C MET A 88 -9.50 -35.04 10.49
N THR A 89 -9.37 -35.03 11.83
CA THR A 89 -9.51 -33.83 12.66
C THR A 89 -8.23 -33.00 12.76
N VAL A 90 -7.06 -33.54 12.36
CA VAL A 90 -5.75 -32.86 12.49
C VAL A 90 -5.41 -31.97 11.26
N LEU A 91 -6.16 -32.08 10.16
CA LEU A 91 -5.83 -31.39 8.90
C LEU A 91 -6.56 -30.06 8.65
N VAL A 92 -7.31 -29.56 9.64
CA VAL A 92 -7.80 -28.16 9.57
C VAL A 92 -6.81 -27.27 10.33
N ALA A 93 -5.60 -27.11 9.77
CA ALA A 93 -4.77 -25.96 10.16
C ALA A 93 -5.59 -24.70 9.82
N PRO A 94 -5.81 -23.78 10.77
CA PRO A 94 -6.42 -22.52 10.42
C PRO A 94 -5.52 -21.90 9.35
N ALA A 95 -6.07 -21.67 8.16
CA ALA A 95 -5.39 -20.87 7.14
C ALA A 95 -5.03 -19.55 7.83
N SER A 96 -3.76 -19.35 8.12
CA SER A 96 -3.29 -18.08 8.68
C SER A 96 -3.75 -17.00 7.70
N ALA A 97 -4.73 -16.20 8.10
CA ALA A 97 -5.19 -15.09 7.28
C ALA A 97 -3.97 -14.21 7.00
N LYS A 98 -3.73 -13.93 5.72
CA LYS A 98 -2.62 -13.05 5.30
C LYS A 98 -2.73 -11.72 6.08
N GLU A 99 -1.66 -11.29 6.71
CA GLU A 99 -1.57 -9.95 7.28
C GLU A 99 -1.53 -8.92 6.16
N LEU A 100 -2.51 -8.02 6.11
CA LEU A 100 -2.60 -6.99 5.08
C LEU A 100 -1.57 -5.89 5.32
N VAL A 101 -0.92 -5.41 4.27
CA VAL A 101 -0.09 -4.21 4.29
C VAL A 101 -0.97 -3.03 3.93
N VAL A 102 -1.18 -2.12 4.89
CA VAL A 102 -2.04 -0.94 4.75
C VAL A 102 -1.17 0.31 4.67
N ALA A 103 -1.02 0.86 3.48
CA ALA A 103 -0.27 2.09 3.26
C ALA A 103 -1.11 3.32 3.59
N HIS A 104 -0.45 4.31 4.20
CA HIS A 104 -0.99 5.64 4.43
C HIS A 104 0.10 6.70 4.24
N ASP A 105 -0.31 7.96 4.04
CA ASP A 105 0.63 9.08 3.92
C ASP A 105 1.29 9.38 5.28
N THR A 106 2.42 10.04 5.24
CA THR A 106 3.19 10.42 6.45
C THR A 106 2.73 11.73 7.06
N ASN A 107 2.04 12.58 6.28
CA ASN A 107 1.59 13.90 6.73
C ASN A 107 0.41 14.41 5.89
N PHE A 108 -0.81 14.17 6.37
CA PHE A 108 -2.07 14.61 5.75
C PHE A 108 -3.12 14.93 6.83
N MET A 109 -2.78 15.83 7.75
CA MET A 109 -3.67 16.23 8.86
C MET A 109 -5.00 16.83 8.32
N PRO A 110 -6.17 16.44 8.87
CA PRO A 110 -6.40 15.60 10.06
C PRO A 110 -6.62 14.10 9.78
N PHE A 111 -6.33 13.60 8.57
CA PHE A 111 -6.60 12.22 8.16
C PHE A 111 -5.54 11.23 8.66
N GLU A 112 -4.25 11.49 8.42
CA GLU A 112 -3.12 10.73 8.96
C GLU A 112 -1.91 11.63 9.20
N PHE A 113 -1.36 11.54 10.38
CA PHE A 113 -0.20 12.32 10.82
C PHE A 113 0.43 11.71 12.07
N LYS A 114 1.65 12.09 12.41
CA LYS A 114 2.27 11.70 13.67
C LYS A 114 1.72 12.54 14.83
N GLY A 115 1.17 11.84 15.82
CA GLY A 115 0.77 12.43 17.09
C GLY A 115 1.95 12.81 17.97
N PRO A 116 1.71 13.45 19.13
CA PRO A 116 2.76 13.84 20.09
C PRO A 116 3.54 12.65 20.66
N ASP A 117 2.94 11.46 20.69
CA ASP A 117 3.55 10.20 21.12
C ASP A 117 4.40 9.53 20.02
N GLY A 118 4.52 10.16 18.87
CA GLY A 118 5.26 9.66 17.70
C GLY A 118 4.53 8.57 16.88
N LYS A 119 3.32 8.17 17.28
CA LYS A 119 2.50 7.22 16.55
C LYS A 119 1.64 7.92 15.50
N PHE A 120 1.31 7.19 14.45
CA PHE A 120 0.35 7.70 13.47
C PHE A 120 -1.07 7.64 14.03
N THR A 121 -1.81 8.70 13.78
CA THR A 121 -3.19 8.91 14.20
C THR A 121 -3.91 9.74 13.15
N GLY A 122 -5.24 9.85 13.24
CA GLY A 122 -6.05 10.62 12.31
C GLY A 122 -7.32 9.90 11.92
N PHE A 123 -8.16 10.59 11.15
CA PHE A 123 -9.44 10.05 10.70
C PHE A 123 -9.28 8.76 9.90
N ASP A 124 -8.36 8.72 8.94
CA ASP A 124 -8.12 7.56 8.08
C ASP A 124 -7.55 6.37 8.87
N ILE A 125 -6.65 6.63 9.81
CA ILE A 125 -6.09 5.61 10.69
C ILE A 125 -7.20 4.94 11.51
N GLU A 126 -8.02 5.72 12.21
CA GLU A 126 -9.11 5.19 13.04
C GLU A 126 -10.25 4.58 12.22
N LEU A 127 -10.50 5.11 11.02
CA LEU A 127 -11.48 4.52 10.09
C LEU A 127 -11.06 3.11 9.69
N TRP A 128 -9.78 2.94 9.29
CA TRP A 128 -9.27 1.63 8.94
C TRP A 128 -9.24 0.67 10.13
N GLU A 129 -8.79 1.11 11.29
CA GLU A 129 -8.80 0.31 12.52
C GLU A 129 -10.20 -0.22 12.84
N THR A 130 -11.22 0.65 12.69
CA THR A 130 -12.62 0.28 12.91
C THR A 130 -13.09 -0.75 11.88
N ILE A 131 -12.77 -0.55 10.59
CA ILE A 131 -13.11 -1.47 9.51
C ILE A 131 -12.44 -2.82 9.74
N ALA A 132 -11.14 -2.83 9.98
CA ALA A 132 -10.37 -4.06 10.19
C ALA A 132 -10.86 -4.85 11.41
N LYS A 133 -11.17 -4.17 12.52
CA LYS A 133 -11.75 -4.78 13.71
C LYS A 133 -13.11 -5.43 13.43
N LYS A 134 -14.01 -4.74 12.70
CA LYS A 134 -15.34 -5.27 12.36
C LYS A 134 -15.25 -6.49 11.42
N LEU A 135 -14.23 -6.54 10.57
CA LEU A 135 -13.99 -7.65 9.62
C LEU A 135 -13.07 -8.75 10.15
N GLY A 136 -12.47 -8.58 11.34
CA GLY A 136 -11.50 -9.52 11.90
C GLY A 136 -10.22 -9.66 11.06
N LEU A 137 -9.78 -8.57 10.42
CA LEU A 137 -8.59 -8.54 9.56
C LEU A 137 -7.32 -8.34 10.39
N SER A 138 -6.28 -9.13 10.09
CA SER A 138 -4.92 -8.86 10.53
C SER A 138 -4.24 -7.91 9.55
N TYR A 139 -3.59 -6.88 10.04
CA TYR A 139 -2.92 -5.89 9.20
C TYR A 139 -1.76 -5.22 9.93
N LYS A 140 -0.90 -4.58 9.14
CA LYS A 140 0.12 -3.65 9.61
C LYS A 140 0.06 -2.37 8.80
N PHE A 141 0.22 -1.24 9.47
CA PHE A 141 0.38 0.05 8.79
C PHE A 141 1.80 0.19 8.21
N GLN A 142 1.84 0.76 7.00
CA GLN A 142 3.08 1.10 6.30
C GLN A 142 3.04 2.57 5.87
N PRO A 143 3.65 3.48 6.66
CA PRO A 143 3.76 4.87 6.26
C PRO A 143 4.69 5.02 5.05
N MET A 144 4.27 5.82 4.08
CA MET A 144 5.07 6.14 2.89
C MET A 144 4.62 7.46 2.27
N ASP A 145 5.41 8.00 1.34
CA ASP A 145 4.99 9.14 0.56
C ASP A 145 3.79 8.77 -0.32
N PHE A 146 2.81 9.67 -0.44
CA PHE A 146 1.56 9.46 -1.16
C PHE A 146 1.74 8.90 -2.58
N ASN A 147 2.73 9.43 -3.31
CA ASN A 147 3.03 9.01 -4.69
C ASN A 147 3.52 7.56 -4.81
N GLY A 148 3.90 6.92 -3.70
CA GLY A 148 4.29 5.51 -3.65
C GLY A 148 3.12 4.55 -3.45
N ILE A 149 1.94 5.02 -2.99
CA ILE A 149 0.81 4.15 -2.59
C ILE A 149 0.23 3.41 -3.80
N ILE A 150 -0.12 4.11 -4.88
CA ILE A 150 -0.69 3.48 -6.09
C ILE A 150 0.29 2.49 -6.73
N PRO A 151 1.57 2.83 -6.98
CA PRO A 151 2.56 1.84 -7.42
C PRO A 151 2.69 0.64 -6.48
N GLY A 152 2.63 0.86 -5.17
CA GLY A 152 2.64 -0.22 -4.17
C GLY A 152 1.46 -1.18 -4.31
N LEU A 153 0.24 -0.65 -4.53
CA LEU A 153 -0.97 -1.44 -4.80
C LEU A 153 -0.86 -2.23 -6.12
N GLN A 154 -0.32 -1.62 -7.17
CA GLN A 154 -0.15 -2.26 -8.47
C GLN A 154 0.86 -3.42 -8.45
N THR A 155 1.92 -3.30 -7.66
CA THR A 155 2.96 -4.32 -7.52
C THR A 155 2.63 -5.38 -6.46
N GLY A 156 1.54 -5.20 -5.68
CA GLY A 156 1.17 -6.10 -4.58
C GLY A 156 2.06 -5.98 -3.34
N ASN A 157 2.94 -4.98 -3.26
CA ASN A 157 3.70 -4.66 -2.05
C ASN A 157 2.83 -4.00 -0.98
N VAL A 158 1.71 -3.44 -1.37
CA VAL A 158 0.65 -2.85 -0.55
C VAL A 158 -0.66 -3.53 -0.93
N ASP A 159 -1.44 -3.93 0.07
CA ASP A 159 -2.76 -4.53 -0.15
C ASP A 159 -3.87 -3.47 -0.14
N VAL A 160 -3.73 -2.47 0.72
CA VAL A 160 -4.72 -1.40 0.94
C VAL A 160 -4.01 -0.06 1.06
N GLY A 161 -4.55 0.97 0.42
CA GLY A 161 -4.11 2.37 0.57
C GLY A 161 -5.23 3.23 1.14
N ILE A 162 -5.01 3.82 2.31
CA ILE A 162 -5.94 4.79 2.90
C ILE A 162 -5.16 6.06 3.25
N ALA A 163 -5.40 7.12 2.48
CA ALA A 163 -4.57 8.33 2.51
C ALA A 163 -5.28 9.53 1.86
N GLY A 164 -6.55 9.79 2.18
CA GLY A 164 -7.32 10.84 1.52
C GLY A 164 -7.28 10.72 -0.01
N MET A 165 -7.26 9.50 -0.53
CA MET A 165 -7.02 9.26 -1.95
C MET A 165 -8.25 9.58 -2.79
N THR A 166 -8.19 10.67 -3.55
CA THR A 166 -9.25 11.06 -4.49
C THR A 166 -9.50 9.95 -5.50
N ILE A 167 -10.75 9.54 -5.65
CA ILE A 167 -11.21 8.62 -6.68
C ILE A 167 -11.22 9.37 -8.01
N THR A 168 -10.32 9.03 -8.92
CA THR A 168 -10.31 9.55 -10.30
C THR A 168 -10.44 8.43 -11.32
N PRO A 169 -10.96 8.71 -12.53
CA PRO A 169 -11.05 7.71 -13.59
C PRO A 169 -9.69 7.09 -13.94
N GLU A 170 -8.61 7.87 -13.90
CA GLU A 170 -7.26 7.41 -14.21
C GLU A 170 -6.76 6.40 -13.16
N ARG A 171 -6.97 6.72 -11.87
CA ARG A 171 -6.60 5.83 -10.77
C ARG A 171 -7.44 4.56 -10.78
N ALA A 172 -8.75 4.66 -11.06
CA ALA A 172 -9.67 3.53 -11.12
C ALA A 172 -9.35 2.52 -12.24
N LYS A 173 -8.55 2.91 -13.26
CA LYS A 173 -8.05 1.98 -14.28
C LYS A 173 -7.00 1.01 -13.75
N VAL A 174 -6.29 1.37 -12.68
CA VAL A 174 -5.10 0.65 -12.22
C VAL A 174 -5.21 0.13 -10.79
N VAL A 175 -6.16 0.62 -10.00
CA VAL A 175 -6.50 0.14 -8.65
C VAL A 175 -8.01 0.10 -8.48
N GLN A 176 -8.49 -0.67 -7.51
CA GLN A 176 -9.90 -0.67 -7.12
C GLN A 176 -10.12 0.33 -5.97
N PHE A 177 -11.33 0.86 -5.86
CA PHE A 177 -11.70 1.76 -4.77
C PHE A 177 -12.92 1.25 -4.01
N SER A 178 -12.96 1.57 -2.74
CA SER A 178 -14.20 1.52 -1.95
C SER A 178 -15.19 2.58 -2.44
N ASN A 179 -16.42 2.53 -1.91
CA ASN A 179 -17.30 3.69 -1.93
C ASN A 179 -16.59 4.89 -1.29
N GLY A 180 -16.88 6.08 -1.81
CA GLY A 180 -16.28 7.29 -1.26
C GLY A 180 -16.66 7.48 0.22
N TYR A 181 -15.68 7.81 1.06
CA TYR A 181 -15.92 8.00 2.50
C TYR A 181 -15.86 9.48 2.92
N TYR A 182 -15.30 10.36 2.14
CA TYR A 182 -15.19 11.80 2.44
C TYR A 182 -15.33 12.60 1.15
N THR A 183 -15.98 13.76 1.18
CA THR A 183 -16.06 14.68 0.04
C THR A 183 -15.07 15.81 0.21
N SER A 184 -14.15 15.94 -0.74
CA SER A 184 -13.12 16.97 -0.77
C SER A 184 -13.10 17.70 -2.11
N GLY A 185 -12.09 18.48 -2.33
CA GLY A 185 -11.74 19.19 -3.55
C GLY A 185 -10.51 20.06 -3.28
N LEU A 186 -10.06 20.76 -4.29
CA LEU A 186 -8.86 21.58 -4.21
C LEU A 186 -9.21 23.03 -3.80
N LYS A 187 -8.33 23.65 -3.05
CA LYS A 187 -8.37 25.06 -2.67
C LYS A 187 -7.00 25.68 -2.89
N ILE A 188 -6.99 27.01 -2.98
CA ILE A 188 -5.77 27.80 -3.06
C ILE A 188 -5.44 28.32 -1.67
N LEU A 189 -4.21 28.11 -1.22
CA LEU A 189 -3.66 28.68 0.00
C LEU A 189 -2.62 29.73 -0.41
N VAL A 190 -2.73 30.91 0.16
CA VAL A 190 -1.81 32.03 -0.07
C VAL A 190 -1.34 32.60 1.26
N ARG A 191 -0.28 33.40 1.24
CA ARG A 191 0.11 34.19 2.41
C ARG A 191 -1.01 35.16 2.81
N ASP A 192 -1.08 35.53 4.06
CA ASP A 192 -2.15 36.40 4.58
C ASP A 192 -2.12 37.82 3.98
N ASP A 193 -0.92 38.30 3.65
CA ASP A 193 -0.69 39.58 2.99
C ASP A 193 -0.98 39.62 1.46
N GLU A 194 -1.22 38.44 0.84
CA GLU A 194 -1.54 38.34 -0.58
C GLU A 194 -2.93 38.88 -0.87
N LYS A 195 -3.06 39.77 -1.87
CA LYS A 195 -4.30 40.42 -2.26
C LYS A 195 -4.69 40.20 -3.72
N GLY A 196 -3.77 39.71 -4.54
CA GLY A 196 -3.96 39.57 -5.98
C GLY A 196 -4.44 38.20 -6.43
N ILE A 197 -4.49 37.19 -5.51
CA ILE A 197 -4.90 35.84 -5.82
C ILE A 197 -6.20 35.50 -5.10
N SER A 198 -7.26 35.26 -5.88
CA SER A 198 -8.60 34.91 -5.38
C SER A 198 -9.23 33.71 -6.11
N LYS A 199 -8.67 33.29 -7.24
CA LYS A 199 -9.13 32.19 -8.08
C LYS A 199 -7.98 31.63 -8.91
N VAL A 200 -8.20 30.49 -9.58
CA VAL A 200 -7.15 29.79 -10.32
C VAL A 200 -6.58 30.62 -11.45
N GLU A 201 -7.38 31.46 -12.09
CA GLU A 201 -6.93 32.34 -13.18
C GLU A 201 -5.85 33.34 -12.74
N ASP A 202 -5.88 33.76 -11.46
CA ASP A 202 -4.91 34.69 -10.88
C ASP A 202 -3.54 34.00 -10.64
N LEU A 203 -3.45 32.69 -10.79
CA LEU A 203 -2.19 31.92 -10.73
C LEU A 203 -1.38 32.01 -12.05
N ALA A 204 -1.90 32.70 -13.08
CA ALA A 204 -1.16 32.93 -14.32
C ALA A 204 0.13 33.68 -14.03
N GLY A 205 1.27 33.15 -14.51
CA GLY A 205 2.60 33.73 -14.27
C GLY A 205 3.14 33.60 -12.84
N LYS A 206 2.45 32.88 -11.94
CA LYS A 206 2.88 32.65 -10.56
C LYS A 206 3.62 31.33 -10.40
N VAL A 207 4.43 31.24 -9.36
CA VAL A 207 5.05 29.98 -8.92
C VAL A 207 4.12 29.28 -7.95
N VAL A 208 3.67 28.07 -8.28
CA VAL A 208 2.65 27.33 -7.52
C VAL A 208 3.24 26.03 -6.98
N ALA A 209 3.02 25.76 -5.70
CA ALA A 209 3.38 24.48 -5.08
C ALA A 209 2.20 23.51 -5.10
N VAL A 210 2.50 22.24 -5.37
CA VAL A 210 1.57 21.12 -5.29
C VAL A 210 2.27 19.90 -4.70
N LYS A 211 1.49 18.96 -4.15
CA LYS A 211 2.06 17.69 -3.66
C LYS A 211 2.16 16.66 -4.78
N THR A 212 3.31 16.00 -4.87
CA THR A 212 3.60 14.99 -5.90
C THR A 212 2.58 13.85 -5.85
N GLY A 213 2.07 13.46 -7.03
CA GLY A 213 1.15 12.33 -7.19
C GLY A 213 -0.31 12.62 -6.80
N THR A 214 -0.64 13.82 -6.29
CA THR A 214 -2.01 14.21 -5.94
C THR A 214 -2.80 14.76 -7.14
N SER A 215 -4.12 14.94 -6.97
CA SER A 215 -5.02 15.50 -7.99
C SER A 215 -4.70 16.96 -8.32
N SER A 216 -4.01 17.68 -7.44
CA SER A 216 -3.57 19.07 -7.73
C SER A 216 -2.55 19.15 -8.85
N VAL A 217 -1.76 18.08 -9.09
CA VAL A 217 -0.76 18.07 -10.19
C VAL A 217 -1.42 18.11 -11.57
N PRO A 218 -2.31 17.18 -11.96
CA PRO A 218 -3.01 17.27 -13.24
C PRO A 218 -3.86 18.55 -13.33
N PHE A 219 -4.60 18.93 -12.28
CA PHE A 219 -5.39 20.17 -12.26
C PHE A 219 -4.55 21.40 -12.64
N MET A 220 -3.37 21.56 -12.04
CA MET A 220 -2.50 22.71 -12.36
C MET A 220 -1.80 22.59 -13.70
N LYS A 221 -1.52 21.36 -14.17
CA LYS A 221 -1.00 21.15 -15.53
C LYS A 221 -2.03 21.50 -16.60
N ASP A 222 -3.29 21.13 -16.38
CA ASP A 222 -4.41 21.46 -17.28
C ASP A 222 -4.68 22.97 -17.31
N PHE A 223 -4.52 23.66 -16.17
CA PHE A 223 -4.54 25.12 -16.14
C PHE A 223 -3.45 25.72 -17.03
N GLY A 224 -2.23 25.18 -17.03
CA GLY A 224 -1.16 25.44 -17.98
C GLY A 224 -0.59 26.86 -18.04
N LYS A 225 -1.01 27.80 -17.15
CA LYS A 225 -0.62 29.21 -17.17
C LYS A 225 0.26 29.64 -15.99
N ALA A 226 0.55 28.74 -15.05
CA ALA A 226 1.51 29.00 -13.99
C ALA A 226 2.92 29.20 -14.59
N LYS A 227 3.71 30.10 -14.01
CA LYS A 227 5.11 30.30 -14.40
C LYS A 227 5.94 29.05 -14.13
N GLU A 228 5.69 28.44 -12.97
CA GLU A 228 6.38 27.25 -12.52
C GLU A 228 5.45 26.44 -11.60
N LEU A 229 5.49 25.13 -11.73
CA LEU A 229 4.79 24.19 -10.84
C LEU A 229 5.83 23.41 -10.04
N LYS A 230 6.06 23.83 -8.77
CA LYS A 230 6.96 23.14 -7.85
C LYS A 230 6.24 21.98 -7.19
N GLN A 231 6.78 20.78 -7.31
CA GLN A 231 6.22 19.58 -6.70
C GLN A 231 7.01 19.19 -5.45
N PHE A 232 6.30 18.87 -4.38
CA PHE A 232 6.86 18.47 -3.08
C PHE A 232 6.37 17.09 -2.69
N PRO A 233 7.20 16.24 -2.05
CA PRO A 233 6.77 14.93 -1.60
C PRO A 233 5.80 15.01 -0.40
N ASN A 234 5.90 16.06 0.42
CA ASN A 234 5.08 16.26 1.62
C ASN A 234 4.56 17.68 1.77
N ASN A 235 3.61 17.87 2.70
CA ASN A 235 2.94 19.15 2.91
C ASN A 235 3.84 20.19 3.54
N ASP A 236 4.75 19.80 4.45
CA ASP A 236 5.59 20.75 5.20
C ASP A 236 6.47 21.55 4.28
N GLY A 237 7.05 20.90 3.26
CA GLY A 237 7.85 21.59 2.23
C GLY A 237 7.05 22.62 1.46
N MET A 238 5.81 22.31 1.06
CA MET A 238 4.93 23.26 0.36
C MET A 238 4.60 24.48 1.23
N PHE A 239 4.23 24.23 2.49
CA PHE A 239 3.82 25.30 3.40
C PHE A 239 5.01 26.15 3.83
N PHE A 240 6.18 25.53 4.02
CA PHE A 240 7.42 26.26 4.27
C PHE A 240 7.77 27.19 3.10
N GLU A 241 7.76 26.70 1.87
CA GLU A 241 8.03 27.47 0.66
C GLU A 241 7.02 28.63 0.48
N LEU A 242 5.75 28.42 0.82
CA LEU A 242 4.75 29.50 0.82
C LEU A 242 5.10 30.60 1.81
N LEU A 243 5.39 30.23 3.06
CA LEU A 243 5.66 31.21 4.12
C LEU A 243 7.00 31.92 3.92
N SER A 244 8.01 31.26 3.34
CA SER A 244 9.32 31.83 3.00
C SER A 244 9.33 32.60 1.69
N LYS A 245 8.20 32.72 1.00
CA LYS A 245 8.04 33.40 -0.29
C LYS A 245 8.74 32.72 -1.47
N GLY A 246 9.10 31.44 -1.32
CA GLY A 246 9.67 30.62 -2.40
C GLY A 246 8.63 30.18 -3.45
N VAL A 247 7.33 30.26 -3.08
CA VAL A 247 6.18 30.12 -3.99
C VAL A 247 5.14 31.18 -3.69
N ASP A 248 4.28 31.49 -4.67
CA ASP A 248 3.21 32.47 -4.54
C ASP A 248 1.96 31.88 -3.92
N ALA A 249 1.66 30.61 -4.25
CA ALA A 249 0.48 29.89 -3.78
C ALA A 249 0.75 28.39 -3.65
N VAL A 250 -0.10 27.74 -2.86
CA VAL A 250 -0.23 26.27 -2.81
C VAL A 250 -1.61 25.91 -3.33
N VAL A 251 -1.71 24.93 -4.22
CA VAL A 251 -2.99 24.31 -4.62
C VAL A 251 -3.03 22.90 -4.08
N PHE A 252 -3.94 22.66 -3.13
CA PHE A 252 -4.00 21.37 -2.45
C PHE A 252 -5.39 21.13 -1.84
N ASP A 253 -5.58 19.95 -1.27
CA ASP A 253 -6.83 19.48 -0.70
C ASP A 253 -7.38 20.42 0.38
N MET A 254 -8.64 20.79 0.22
CA MET A 254 -9.34 21.77 1.05
C MET A 254 -9.23 21.50 2.55
N PRO A 255 -9.45 20.29 3.07
CA PRO A 255 -9.36 20.07 4.51
C PRO A 255 -7.96 20.31 5.06
N VAL A 256 -6.92 19.96 4.32
CA VAL A 256 -5.52 20.08 4.76
C VAL A 256 -5.06 21.53 4.75
N VAL A 257 -5.32 22.29 3.68
CA VAL A 257 -4.96 23.72 3.64
C VAL A 257 -5.75 24.52 4.66
N THR A 258 -7.00 24.13 4.93
CA THR A 258 -7.84 24.76 5.97
C THR A 258 -7.31 24.44 7.36
N ALA A 259 -6.94 23.19 7.63
CA ALA A 259 -6.33 22.81 8.90
C ALA A 259 -5.02 23.56 9.14
N PHE A 260 -4.17 23.68 8.12
CA PHE A 260 -2.95 24.45 8.21
C PHE A 260 -3.22 25.94 8.48
N ALA A 261 -4.10 26.59 7.72
CA ALA A 261 -4.43 28.01 7.89
C ALA A 261 -4.99 28.33 9.30
N ASN A 262 -5.72 27.38 9.89
CA ASN A 262 -6.30 27.50 11.22
C ASN A 262 -5.34 27.14 12.38
N SER A 263 -4.19 26.54 12.08
CA SER A 263 -3.19 26.08 13.07
C SER A 263 -1.84 26.77 12.87
N ALA A 264 -0.85 26.09 12.33
CA ALA A 264 0.52 26.60 12.14
C ALA A 264 0.61 27.81 11.21
N GLY A 265 -0.31 27.93 10.26
CA GLY A 265 -0.45 29.05 9.32
C GLY A 265 -1.30 30.21 9.81
N LYS A 266 -1.88 30.13 11.04
CA LYS A 266 -2.80 31.16 11.56
C LYS A 266 -2.14 32.54 11.59
N GLY A 267 -2.78 33.53 10.93
CA GLY A 267 -2.27 34.89 10.77
C GLY A 267 -1.08 35.02 9.81
N LYS A 268 -0.71 33.95 9.11
CA LYS A 268 0.38 33.94 8.12
C LYS A 268 -0.09 33.48 6.73
N ALA A 269 -1.13 32.68 6.68
CA ALA A 269 -1.71 32.14 5.44
C ALA A 269 -3.24 32.07 5.53
N LYS A 270 -3.88 32.17 4.37
CA LYS A 270 -5.34 32.09 4.23
C LYS A 270 -5.73 31.27 3.02
N VAL A 271 -6.88 30.61 3.12
CA VAL A 271 -7.49 29.86 2.03
C VAL A 271 -8.36 30.81 1.20
N VAL A 272 -8.20 30.78 -0.12
CA VAL A 272 -8.93 31.64 -1.05
C VAL A 272 -9.57 30.83 -2.18
N GLY A 273 -10.48 31.46 -2.91
CA GLY A 273 -11.12 30.94 -4.11
C GLY A 273 -12.27 29.95 -3.84
N PRO A 274 -12.95 29.51 -4.91
CA PRO A 274 -13.96 28.47 -4.82
C PRO A 274 -13.34 27.09 -4.53
N LEU A 275 -14.19 26.08 -4.32
CA LEU A 275 -13.77 24.68 -4.31
C LEU A 275 -13.64 24.20 -5.77
N TYR A 276 -12.48 23.66 -6.11
CA TYR A 276 -12.21 23.05 -7.41
C TYR A 276 -12.24 21.51 -7.27
N GLU A 277 -12.53 20.82 -8.39
CA GLU A 277 -12.45 19.37 -8.46
C GLU A 277 -13.13 18.65 -7.29
N GLY A 278 -14.40 19.00 -7.01
CA GLY A 278 -15.18 18.38 -5.94
C GLY A 278 -15.30 16.85 -6.16
N GLN A 279 -14.54 16.06 -5.42
CA GLN A 279 -14.42 14.61 -5.59
C GLN A 279 -14.41 13.89 -4.23
N LYS A 280 -14.66 12.58 -4.25
CA LYS A 280 -14.67 11.78 -3.03
C LYS A 280 -13.31 11.11 -2.80
N TYR A 281 -12.92 10.97 -1.54
CA TYR A 281 -11.84 10.07 -1.14
C TYR A 281 -12.35 8.64 -1.04
N GLY A 282 -11.54 7.70 -1.48
CA GLY A 282 -11.80 6.26 -1.37
C GLY A 282 -10.60 5.52 -0.84
N ILE A 283 -10.85 4.37 -0.26
CA ILE A 283 -9.81 3.42 0.12
C ILE A 283 -9.41 2.66 -1.14
N GLY A 284 -8.11 2.67 -1.48
CA GLY A 284 -7.56 1.98 -2.64
C GLY A 284 -7.18 0.54 -2.33
N PHE A 285 -7.35 -0.35 -3.31
CA PHE A 285 -6.99 -1.76 -3.21
C PHE A 285 -6.27 -2.20 -4.48
N ALA A 286 -5.38 -3.19 -4.37
CA ALA A 286 -4.83 -3.85 -5.53
C ALA A 286 -5.96 -4.48 -6.37
N GLN A 287 -5.77 -4.57 -7.70
CA GLN A 287 -6.71 -5.25 -8.59
C GLN A 287 -6.93 -6.72 -8.16
N GLY A 288 -8.14 -7.23 -8.36
CA GLY A 288 -8.51 -8.60 -7.97
C GLY A 288 -8.96 -8.76 -6.51
N ASN A 289 -9.16 -7.66 -5.77
CA ASN A 289 -9.61 -7.68 -4.37
C ASN A 289 -11.10 -7.33 -4.19
N GLU A 290 -11.96 -7.66 -5.18
CA GLU A 290 -13.39 -7.33 -5.20
C GLU A 290 -14.12 -7.73 -3.92
N GLU A 291 -13.80 -8.92 -3.39
CA GLU A 291 -14.40 -9.43 -2.15
C GLU A 291 -14.06 -8.58 -0.94
N LEU A 292 -12.80 -8.12 -0.83
CA LEU A 292 -12.39 -7.23 0.25
C LEU A 292 -13.05 -5.85 0.11
N VAL A 293 -13.09 -5.29 -1.09
CA VAL A 293 -13.78 -4.03 -1.41
C VAL A 293 -15.25 -4.10 -1.00
N LYS A 294 -15.94 -5.17 -1.37
CA LYS A 294 -17.35 -5.39 -1.00
C LYS A 294 -17.56 -5.45 0.51
N LYS A 295 -16.69 -6.18 1.24
CA LYS A 295 -16.74 -6.26 2.70
C LYS A 295 -16.50 -4.90 3.35
N VAL A 296 -15.50 -4.15 2.89
CA VAL A 296 -15.19 -2.80 3.37
C VAL A 296 -16.37 -1.85 3.11
N ASN A 297 -16.96 -1.88 1.93
CA ASN A 297 -18.15 -1.08 1.61
C ASN A 297 -19.33 -1.42 2.53
N GLY A 298 -19.55 -2.71 2.81
CA GLY A 298 -20.59 -3.14 3.77
C GLY A 298 -20.38 -2.59 5.17
N VAL A 299 -19.11 -2.51 5.62
CA VAL A 299 -18.77 -1.89 6.91
C VAL A 299 -18.98 -0.37 6.89
N LEU A 300 -18.55 0.32 5.83
CA LEU A 300 -18.79 1.76 5.67
C LEU A 300 -20.28 2.09 5.73
N ASP A 301 -21.11 1.31 5.02
CA ASP A 301 -22.56 1.48 5.02
C ASP A 301 -23.19 1.19 6.41
N GLN A 302 -22.65 0.17 7.11
CA GLN A 302 -23.07 -0.11 8.49
C GLN A 302 -22.70 1.04 9.42
N MET A 303 -21.47 1.57 9.34
CA MET A 303 -21.00 2.68 10.18
C MET A 303 -21.82 3.97 9.96
N ARG A 304 -22.28 4.21 8.72
CA ARG A 304 -23.20 5.31 8.42
C ARG A 304 -24.57 5.12 9.09
N LYS A 305 -25.12 3.90 8.98
CA LYS A 305 -26.44 3.56 9.54
C LYS A 305 -26.46 3.55 11.08
N ASP A 306 -25.40 3.05 11.72
CA ASP A 306 -25.32 2.96 13.19
C ASP A 306 -24.79 4.24 13.84
N GLY A 307 -24.44 5.26 13.05
CA GLY A 307 -23.96 6.56 13.52
C GLY A 307 -22.50 6.56 13.98
N SER A 308 -21.79 5.44 13.92
CA SER A 308 -20.38 5.38 14.33
C SER A 308 -19.47 6.16 13.37
N TYR A 309 -19.85 6.25 12.07
CA TYR A 309 -19.16 7.11 11.12
C TYR A 309 -19.30 8.60 11.48
N ALA A 310 -20.48 9.06 11.81
CA ALA A 310 -20.73 10.45 12.21
C ALA A 310 -19.93 10.83 13.46
N LYS A 311 -19.89 9.94 14.46
CA LYS A 311 -19.09 10.16 15.68
C LYS A 311 -17.58 10.26 15.39
N LEU A 312 -17.06 9.39 14.52
CA LEU A 312 -15.67 9.45 14.09
C LEU A 312 -15.37 10.74 13.32
N TYR A 313 -16.28 11.13 12.42
CA TYR A 313 -16.17 12.36 11.65
C TYR A 313 -16.16 13.60 12.56
N GLU A 314 -17.12 13.72 13.47
CA GLU A 314 -17.19 14.84 14.42
C GLU A 314 -15.97 14.94 15.34
N LYS A 315 -15.41 13.79 15.76
CA LYS A 315 -14.18 13.75 16.55
C LYS A 315 -13.02 14.46 15.85
N TRP A 316 -12.88 14.26 14.54
CA TRP A 316 -11.70 14.75 13.79
C TRP A 316 -11.93 16.10 13.12
N PHE A 317 -13.15 16.40 12.72
CA PHE A 317 -13.47 17.64 11.99
C PHE A 317 -14.22 18.68 12.83
N GLY A 318 -14.76 18.30 13.97
CA GLY A 318 -15.47 19.20 14.89
C GLY A 318 -16.89 19.57 14.46
N PHE A 319 -17.43 18.92 13.42
CA PHE A 319 -18.80 19.11 12.93
C PHE A 319 -19.33 17.81 12.31
N ALA A 320 -20.65 17.71 12.22
CA ALA A 320 -21.31 16.54 11.64
C ALA A 320 -21.03 16.42 10.14
N PRO A 321 -20.94 15.17 9.59
CA PRO A 321 -20.79 14.96 8.17
C PRO A 321 -21.99 15.51 7.41
N LYS A 322 -21.73 16.01 6.19
CA LYS A 322 -22.81 16.39 5.28
C LYS A 322 -23.47 15.16 4.69
N GLU A 323 -24.68 15.32 4.14
CA GLU A 323 -25.37 14.24 3.44
C GLU A 323 -24.53 13.66 2.28
N SER A 324 -23.73 14.50 1.61
CA SER A 324 -22.78 14.08 0.56
C SER A 324 -21.66 13.16 1.04
N ASP A 325 -21.38 13.17 2.36
CA ASP A 325 -20.34 12.35 3.01
C ASP A 325 -20.92 11.07 3.61
N MET A 326 -22.24 11.01 3.68
CA MET A 326 -23.01 9.85 4.14
C MET A 326 -23.45 8.96 2.97
#